data_e952f4a31c1ed9b28f482c6ff8acc424
#
_entry.id   e952f4a31c1ed9b28f482c6ff8acc424
#
_cell.length_a   1.000
_cell.length_b   1.000
_cell.length_c   1.000
_cell.angle_alpha   90.00
_cell.angle_beta   90.00
_cell.angle_gamma   90.00
#
_symmetry.space_group_name_H-M   'P 1'
#
loop_
_entity.id
_entity.type
_entity.pdbx_description
1 polymer ?
#
loop_
_entity_poly.entity_id
_entity_poly.type
_entity_poly.pdbx_seq_one_letter_code
_entity_poly.pdbx_strand_id
1 'polypeptide(L)'
;GNVIPLLAPEKQFRKAVMKITTDSKSVDEPKDPETCSVFALYKCFAGKKEQEALAERYRSGGMGYGEAKQVCFETLNAELKGPREIYQQIRNDKTKLNGILESGRDKARVIARQVTDRVRGKVGL
;
A
#
# COMPACT_ATOMS: atom_id res chain seq x y z
N GLY A 1 12.31 8.08 6.10
CA GLY A 1 10.94 7.80 6.07
C GLY A 1 10.29 7.82 4.68
N ASN A 2 10.57 6.81 3.87
CA ASN A 2 9.93 6.61 2.54
C ASN A 2 8.89 5.48 2.53
N VAL A 3 8.26 5.19 3.69
CA VAL A 3 7.26 4.14 3.84
C VAL A 3 5.90 4.76 4.14
N ILE A 4 4.87 4.27 3.44
CA ILE A 4 3.47 4.63 3.68
C ILE A 4 2.75 3.42 4.30
N PRO A 5 2.30 3.51 5.56
CA PRO A 5 1.64 2.40 6.24
C PRO A 5 0.19 2.29 5.79
N LEU A 6 -0.09 1.42 4.80
CA LEU A 6 -1.40 1.29 4.14
C LEU A 6 -2.55 0.96 5.09
N LEU A 7 -2.30 0.13 6.11
CA LEU A 7 -3.31 -0.31 7.08
C LEU A 7 -3.34 0.54 8.37
N ALA A 8 -2.59 1.65 8.43
CA ALA A 8 -2.67 2.58 9.54
C ALA A 8 -4.04 3.27 9.59
N PRO A 9 -4.44 3.82 10.75
CA PRO A 9 -5.63 4.66 10.86
C PRO A 9 -5.62 5.77 9.80
N GLU A 10 -6.78 6.08 9.24
CA GLU A 10 -6.95 7.00 8.10
C GLU A 10 -6.20 8.33 8.26
N LYS A 11 -6.28 8.92 9.47
CA LYS A 11 -5.57 10.17 9.78
C LYS A 11 -4.04 10.06 9.62
N GLN A 12 -3.47 8.92 10.04
CA GLN A 12 -2.02 8.68 9.91
C GLN A 12 -1.65 8.39 8.45
N PHE A 13 -2.47 7.61 7.76
CA PHE A 13 -2.31 7.31 6.34
C PHE A 13 -2.35 8.60 5.50
N ARG A 14 -3.37 9.46 5.70
CA ARG A 14 -3.46 10.77 5.05
C ARG A 14 -2.22 11.62 5.29
N LYS A 15 -1.76 11.69 6.55
CA LYS A 15 -0.54 12.45 6.90
C LYS A 15 0.69 11.92 6.17
N ALA A 16 0.80 10.61 5.97
CA ALA A 16 1.92 10.00 5.24
C ALA A 16 1.87 10.36 3.74
N VAL A 17 0.70 10.28 3.09
CA VAL A 17 0.53 10.67 1.69
C VAL A 17 0.84 12.17 1.48
N MET A 18 0.33 13.04 2.35
CA MET A 18 0.57 14.48 2.26
C MET A 18 2.04 14.88 2.48
N LYS A 19 2.84 14.02 3.12
CA LYS A 19 4.29 14.23 3.33
C LYS A 19 5.17 13.76 2.17
N ILE A 20 4.62 13.13 1.14
CA ILE A 20 5.41 12.72 -0.03
C ILE A 20 6.15 13.95 -0.59
N THR A 21 7.46 13.81 -0.78
CA THR A 21 8.28 14.88 -1.36
C THR A 21 7.95 15.03 -2.85
N THR A 22 7.80 16.26 -3.28
CA THR A 22 7.59 16.65 -4.69
C THR A 22 8.63 17.71 -5.05
N ASP A 23 8.77 18.02 -6.33
CA ASP A 23 9.61 19.14 -6.76
C ASP A 23 9.01 20.50 -6.32
N SER A 24 9.67 21.58 -6.69
CA SER A 24 9.33 22.96 -6.29
C SER A 24 8.49 23.74 -7.33
N LYS A 25 7.93 23.05 -8.34
CA LYS A 25 7.11 23.69 -9.38
C LYS A 25 5.87 24.34 -8.79
N SER A 26 5.57 25.55 -9.26
CA SER A 26 4.38 26.30 -8.87
C SER A 26 3.08 25.65 -9.38
N VAL A 27 1.93 26.17 -8.98
CA VAL A 27 0.61 25.66 -9.40
C VAL A 27 0.46 25.77 -10.91
N ASP A 28 0.85 26.89 -11.51
CA ASP A 28 0.64 27.20 -12.92
C ASP A 28 1.60 26.47 -13.88
N GLU A 29 2.72 25.96 -13.34
CA GLU A 29 3.71 25.25 -14.16
C GLU A 29 3.26 23.83 -14.51
N PRO A 30 3.41 23.40 -15.77
CA PRO A 30 3.24 22.01 -16.18
C PRO A 30 4.16 21.07 -15.39
N LYS A 31 3.60 19.96 -14.95
CA LYS A 31 4.31 18.94 -14.17
C LYS A 31 4.43 17.65 -14.96
N ASP A 32 5.53 16.93 -14.76
CA ASP A 32 5.73 15.64 -15.39
C ASP A 32 5.16 14.52 -14.48
N PRO A 33 4.10 13.81 -14.91
CA PRO A 33 3.54 12.71 -14.13
C PRO A 33 4.52 11.53 -13.97
N GLU A 34 5.43 11.30 -14.94
CA GLU A 34 6.29 10.11 -14.92
C GLU A 34 7.42 10.22 -13.89
N THR A 35 7.85 11.44 -13.56
CA THR A 35 8.88 11.67 -12.53
C THR A 35 8.31 11.95 -11.15
N CYS A 36 6.97 12.06 -11.02
CA CYS A 36 6.31 12.41 -9.78
C CYS A 36 5.99 11.17 -8.92
N SER A 37 6.58 11.11 -7.71
CA SER A 37 6.33 10.01 -6.75
C SER A 37 4.85 9.89 -6.34
N VAL A 38 4.10 11.01 -6.28
CA VAL A 38 2.65 10.99 -5.98
C VAL A 38 1.89 10.31 -7.10
N PHE A 39 2.23 10.62 -8.36
CA PHE A 39 1.59 10.00 -9.51
C PHE A 39 1.95 8.52 -9.65
N ALA A 40 3.21 8.15 -9.37
CA ALA A 40 3.65 6.76 -9.35
C ALA A 40 2.86 5.92 -8.33
N LEU A 41 2.62 6.46 -7.13
CA LEU A 41 1.77 5.83 -6.12
C LEU A 41 0.31 5.73 -6.58
N TYR A 42 -0.24 6.81 -7.14
CA TYR A 42 -1.60 6.84 -7.67
C TYR A 42 -1.84 5.76 -8.73
N LYS A 43 -0.89 5.57 -9.65
CA LYS A 43 -0.95 4.53 -10.71
C LYS A 43 -1.13 3.11 -10.16
N CYS A 44 -0.72 2.83 -8.93
CA CYS A 44 -0.87 1.50 -8.33
C CYS A 44 -2.33 1.13 -8.00
N PHE A 45 -3.23 2.12 -7.91
CA PHE A 45 -4.61 1.94 -7.46
C PHE A 45 -5.65 2.44 -8.46
N ALA A 46 -5.32 3.46 -9.23
CA ALA A 46 -6.22 4.08 -10.19
C ALA A 46 -6.36 3.28 -11.49
N GLY A 47 -7.55 3.30 -12.09
CA GLY A 47 -7.80 2.74 -13.41
C GLY A 47 -7.12 3.56 -14.53
N LYS A 48 -6.91 2.93 -15.71
CA LYS A 48 -6.21 3.60 -16.83
C LYS A 48 -6.82 4.95 -17.23
N LYS A 49 -8.15 5.05 -17.30
CA LYS A 49 -8.83 6.32 -17.63
C LYS A 49 -8.57 7.42 -16.59
N GLU A 50 -8.56 7.06 -15.33
CA GLU A 50 -8.28 7.98 -14.22
C GLU A 50 -6.82 8.43 -14.23
N GLN A 51 -5.89 7.50 -14.54
CA GLN A 51 -4.47 7.81 -14.72
C GLN A 51 -4.25 8.82 -15.85
N GLU A 52 -4.88 8.61 -17.02
CA GLU A 52 -4.79 9.49 -18.17
C GLU A 52 -5.37 10.88 -17.84
N ALA A 53 -6.54 10.95 -17.20
CA ALA A 53 -7.16 12.20 -16.80
C ALA A 53 -6.29 12.99 -15.81
N LEU A 54 -5.69 12.33 -14.82
CA LEU A 54 -4.80 13.00 -13.89
C LEU A 54 -3.49 13.42 -14.56
N ALA A 55 -2.93 12.58 -15.45
CA ALA A 55 -1.72 12.91 -16.20
C ALA A 55 -1.90 14.15 -17.09
N GLU A 56 -3.06 14.28 -17.73
CA GLU A 56 -3.40 15.47 -18.52
C GLU A 56 -3.43 16.73 -17.66
N ARG A 57 -4.03 16.66 -16.46
CA ARG A 57 -4.05 17.77 -15.51
C ARG A 57 -2.64 18.15 -15.02
N TYR A 58 -1.73 17.18 -14.89
CA TYR A 58 -0.34 17.45 -14.56
C TYR A 58 0.35 18.25 -15.67
N ARG A 59 0.12 17.88 -16.95
CA ARG A 59 0.76 18.49 -18.12
C ARG A 59 0.18 19.85 -18.48
N SER A 60 -1.12 20.06 -18.28
CA SER A 60 -1.78 21.34 -18.60
C SER A 60 -1.44 22.47 -17.62
N GLY A 61 -0.86 22.17 -16.46
CA GLY A 61 -0.67 23.15 -15.40
C GLY A 61 -1.97 23.48 -14.66
N GLY A 62 -1.91 24.44 -13.73
CA GLY A 62 -3.08 24.86 -12.96
C GLY A 62 -3.43 23.95 -11.77
N MET A 63 -2.66 22.88 -11.53
CA MET A 63 -2.89 21.94 -10.42
C MET A 63 -1.70 21.92 -9.47
N GLY A 64 -1.95 22.22 -8.19
CA GLY A 64 -0.91 22.17 -7.14
C GLY A 64 -0.64 20.74 -6.65
N TYR A 65 0.55 20.48 -6.14
CA TYR A 65 0.89 19.18 -5.54
C TYR A 65 0.03 18.81 -4.33
N GLY A 66 -0.50 19.80 -3.60
CA GLY A 66 -1.47 19.57 -2.52
C GLY A 66 -2.75 18.90 -3.01
N GLU A 67 -3.27 19.36 -4.14
CA GLU A 67 -4.43 18.79 -4.79
C GLU A 67 -4.13 17.38 -5.34
N ALA A 68 -3.00 17.21 -6.01
CA ALA A 68 -2.56 15.91 -6.50
C ALA A 68 -2.44 14.86 -5.39
N LYS A 69 -1.87 15.25 -4.23
CA LYS A 69 -1.79 14.39 -3.04
C LYS A 69 -3.17 14.08 -2.46
N GLN A 70 -4.10 15.03 -2.51
CA GLN A 70 -5.48 14.82 -2.04
C GLN A 70 -6.20 13.80 -2.93
N VAL A 71 -6.14 13.95 -4.25
CA VAL A 71 -6.71 12.98 -5.21
C VAL A 71 -6.08 11.59 -5.00
N CYS A 72 -4.77 11.52 -4.88
CA CYS A 72 -4.06 10.28 -4.58
C CYS A 72 -4.56 9.65 -3.27
N PHE A 73 -4.64 10.42 -2.20
CA PHE A 73 -5.16 9.94 -0.91
C PHE A 73 -6.59 9.40 -1.02
N GLU A 74 -7.49 10.11 -1.68
CA GLU A 74 -8.90 9.71 -1.82
C GLU A 74 -9.04 8.38 -2.57
N THR A 75 -8.34 8.23 -3.69
CA THR A 75 -8.33 6.98 -4.47
C THR A 75 -7.80 5.81 -3.64
N LEU A 76 -6.65 5.97 -3.00
CA LEU A 76 -6.08 4.92 -2.15
C LEU A 76 -6.97 4.61 -0.94
N ASN A 77 -7.56 5.63 -0.34
CA ASN A 77 -8.38 5.46 0.86
C ASN A 77 -9.68 4.70 0.54
N ALA A 78 -10.28 4.93 -0.63
CA ALA A 78 -11.45 4.19 -1.08
C ALA A 78 -11.17 2.68 -1.17
N GLU A 79 -10.06 2.30 -1.80
CA GLU A 79 -9.66 0.90 -1.95
C GLU A 79 -9.23 0.25 -0.62
N LEU A 80 -8.57 1.01 0.26
CA LEU A 80 -8.00 0.48 1.50
C LEU A 80 -8.95 0.49 2.68
N LYS A 81 -10.12 1.10 2.58
CA LYS A 81 -11.09 1.21 3.68
C LYS A 81 -11.53 -0.19 4.18
N GLY A 82 -12.01 -1.04 3.28
CA GLY A 82 -12.44 -2.40 3.63
C GLY A 82 -11.31 -3.26 4.22
N PRO A 83 -10.17 -3.39 3.55
CA PRO A 83 -9.00 -4.09 4.12
C PRO A 83 -8.55 -3.56 5.49
N ARG A 84 -8.61 -2.25 5.71
CA ARG A 84 -8.26 -1.63 7.00
C ARG A 84 -9.24 -2.00 8.11
N GLU A 85 -10.53 -2.02 7.81
CA GLU A 85 -11.57 -2.45 8.76
C GLU A 85 -11.37 -3.93 9.16
N ILE A 86 -11.13 -4.82 8.20
CA ILE A 86 -10.84 -6.23 8.45
C ILE A 86 -9.57 -6.39 9.29
N TYR A 87 -8.52 -5.65 8.95
CA TYR A 87 -7.27 -5.65 9.73
C TYR A 87 -7.50 -5.28 11.18
N GLN A 88 -8.27 -4.21 11.45
CA GLN A 88 -8.59 -3.78 12.80
C GLN A 88 -9.43 -4.82 13.56
N GLN A 89 -10.41 -5.42 12.91
CA GLN A 89 -11.23 -6.49 13.50
C GLN A 89 -10.37 -7.68 13.93
N ILE A 90 -9.51 -8.18 13.05
CA ILE A 90 -8.63 -9.32 13.35
C ILE A 90 -7.64 -8.95 14.45
N ARG A 91 -7.05 -7.76 14.40
CA ARG A 91 -6.05 -7.31 15.37
C ARG A 91 -6.63 -7.14 16.77
N ASN A 92 -7.88 -6.73 16.88
CA ASN A 92 -8.57 -6.53 18.16
C ASN A 92 -9.12 -7.84 18.74
N ASP A 93 -9.33 -8.88 17.93
CA ASP A 93 -9.75 -10.21 18.34
C ASP A 93 -8.54 -11.14 18.45
N LYS A 94 -7.95 -11.19 19.65
CA LYS A 94 -6.78 -12.04 19.92
C LYS A 94 -7.03 -13.52 19.71
N THR A 95 -8.25 -13.99 19.97
CA THR A 95 -8.62 -15.40 19.79
C THR A 95 -8.63 -15.75 18.31
N LYS A 96 -9.27 -14.92 17.49
CA LYS A 96 -9.29 -15.08 16.04
C LYS A 96 -7.89 -14.98 15.44
N LEU A 97 -7.09 -14.00 15.87
CA LEU A 97 -5.71 -13.82 15.43
C LEU A 97 -4.86 -15.05 15.73
N ASN A 98 -4.91 -15.57 16.98
CA ASN A 98 -4.17 -16.76 17.38
C ASN A 98 -4.62 -17.99 16.57
N GLY A 99 -5.91 -18.19 16.35
CA GLY A 99 -6.41 -19.28 15.51
C GLY A 99 -5.87 -19.26 14.08
N ILE A 100 -5.78 -18.06 13.46
CA ILE A 100 -5.18 -17.91 12.14
C ILE A 100 -3.69 -18.29 12.15
N LEU A 101 -2.96 -17.81 13.15
CA LEU A 101 -1.51 -18.09 13.30
C LEU A 101 -1.26 -19.59 13.56
N GLU A 102 -2.05 -20.23 14.40
CA GLU A 102 -1.96 -21.67 14.69
C GLU A 102 -2.25 -22.52 13.46
N SER A 103 -3.30 -22.20 12.73
CA SER A 103 -3.61 -22.87 11.46
C SER A 103 -2.46 -22.73 10.44
N GLY A 104 -1.87 -21.52 10.32
CA GLY A 104 -0.71 -21.28 9.47
C GLY A 104 0.53 -22.07 9.91
N ARG A 105 0.81 -22.09 11.22
CA ARG A 105 1.88 -22.90 11.83
C ARG A 105 1.74 -24.37 11.49
N ASP A 106 0.54 -24.93 11.64
CA ASP A 106 0.33 -26.36 11.45
C ASP A 106 0.51 -26.75 9.97
N LYS A 107 0.03 -25.94 9.04
CA LYS A 107 0.27 -26.12 7.60
C LYS A 107 1.78 -26.08 7.26
N ALA A 108 2.49 -25.08 7.76
CA ALA A 108 3.92 -24.92 7.53
C ALA A 108 4.72 -26.08 8.16
N ARG A 109 4.32 -26.54 9.36
CA ARG A 109 4.96 -27.65 10.07
C ARG A 109 4.91 -28.96 9.32
N VAL A 110 3.80 -29.27 8.62
CA VAL A 110 3.70 -30.47 7.78
C VAL A 110 4.78 -30.48 6.71
N ILE A 111 4.91 -29.37 5.97
CA ILE A 111 5.90 -29.22 4.90
C ILE A 111 7.34 -29.28 5.47
N ALA A 112 7.58 -28.54 6.56
CA ALA A 112 8.89 -28.51 7.19
C ALA A 112 9.34 -29.90 7.70
N ARG A 113 8.44 -30.68 8.31
CA ARG A 113 8.74 -32.06 8.74
C ARG A 113 9.10 -32.95 7.57
N GLN A 114 8.34 -32.95 6.49
CA GLN A 114 8.64 -33.75 5.30
C GLN A 114 10.05 -33.48 4.76
N VAL A 115 10.45 -32.19 4.71
CA VAL A 115 11.79 -31.80 4.27
C VAL A 115 12.84 -32.27 5.28
N THR A 116 12.62 -32.05 6.58
CA THR A 116 13.56 -32.40 7.63
C THR A 116 13.79 -33.91 7.69
N ASP A 117 12.72 -34.72 7.64
CA ASP A 117 12.79 -36.18 7.69
C ASP A 117 13.52 -36.74 6.46
N ARG A 118 13.27 -36.16 5.28
CA ARG A 118 14.02 -36.51 4.06
C ARG A 118 15.53 -36.22 4.19
N VAL A 119 15.88 -35.07 4.77
CA VAL A 119 17.28 -34.71 5.00
C VAL A 119 17.92 -35.65 6.02
N ARG A 120 17.28 -35.89 7.15
CA ARG A 120 17.74 -36.80 8.20
C ARG A 120 18.00 -38.20 7.66
N GLY A 121 17.05 -38.76 6.90
CA GLY A 121 17.24 -40.08 6.28
C GLY A 121 18.40 -40.13 5.30
N LYS A 122 18.75 -39.02 4.64
CA LYS A 122 19.90 -38.97 3.73
C LYS A 122 21.25 -38.85 4.45
N VAL A 123 21.29 -38.28 5.64
CA VAL A 123 22.52 -38.10 6.43
C VAL A 123 22.69 -39.14 7.55
N GLY A 124 21.75 -40.11 7.65
CA GLY A 124 21.83 -41.20 8.60
C GLY A 124 21.42 -40.85 10.04
N LEU A 125 20.52 -39.84 10.21
CA LEU A 125 19.97 -39.42 11.51
C LEU A 125 18.50 -39.83 11.65
#